data_54fbbbec91b4faeb8e6a2e0aa63fcced
#
_entry.id   54fbbbec91b4faeb8e6a2e0aa63fcced
#
_cell.length_a   1.000
_cell.length_b   1.000
_cell.length_c   1.000
_cell.angle_alpha   90.00
_cell.angle_beta   90.00
_cell.angle_gamma   90.00
#
_symmetry.space_group_name_H-M   'P 1'
#
loop_
_entity.id
_entity.type
_entity.pdbx_description
1 polymer ?
#
loop_
_entity_poly.entity_id
_entity_poly.type
_entity_poly.pdbx_seq_one_letter_code
_entity_poly.pdbx_strand_id
1 'polypeptide(L)'
;MDSQLEEIREIWANAFYSGDYDVLRHYEHQDFQVVFEQEGRVEGSYLRYDRIAHAVQNGVWKPLKPEIEYEEYEYNEDQTECRILIGLEHNKQRLQEVWKLEDKWKIFELRFLKS
;
A
#
# COMPACT_ATOMS: atom_id res chain seq x y z
N MET A 1 2.67 -18.70 -11.19
CA MET A 1 2.18 -18.02 -9.98
C MET A 1 3.35 -17.29 -9.32
N ASP A 2 3.17 -16.01 -9.04
CA ASP A 2 4.27 -15.19 -8.55
C ASP A 2 4.16 -14.97 -7.03
N SER A 3 4.77 -15.87 -6.27
CA SER A 3 4.80 -15.75 -4.81
C SER A 3 5.68 -14.59 -4.34
N GLN A 4 6.54 -14.07 -5.22
CA GLN A 4 7.42 -12.96 -4.88
C GLN A 4 6.63 -11.70 -4.53
N LEU A 5 5.59 -11.38 -5.30
CA LEU A 5 4.76 -10.21 -5.03
C LEU A 5 4.06 -10.33 -3.68
N GLU A 6 3.55 -11.53 -3.36
CA GLU A 6 2.89 -11.75 -2.07
C GLU A 6 3.84 -11.51 -0.89
N GLU A 7 5.07 -12.00 -1.00
CA GLU A 7 6.09 -11.80 0.02
C GLU A 7 6.44 -10.32 0.18
N ILE A 8 6.61 -9.62 -0.94
CA ILE A 8 6.94 -8.19 -0.93
C ILE A 8 5.80 -7.38 -0.31
N ARG A 9 4.55 -7.72 -0.64
CA ARG A 9 3.40 -7.04 -0.06
C ARG A 9 3.35 -7.22 1.46
N GLU A 10 3.67 -8.42 1.93
CA GLU A 10 3.70 -8.68 3.36
C GLU A 10 4.78 -7.85 4.07
N ILE A 11 5.97 -7.79 3.48
CA ILE A 11 7.07 -6.98 4.02
C ILE A 11 6.67 -5.50 4.04
N TRP A 12 6.10 -5.01 2.95
CA TRP A 12 5.66 -3.62 2.83
C TRP A 12 4.57 -3.29 3.88
N ALA A 13 3.58 -4.14 4.02
CA ALA A 13 2.49 -3.92 4.97
C ALA A 13 3.01 -3.92 6.41
N ASN A 14 3.87 -4.87 6.75
CA ASN A 14 4.45 -4.94 8.09
C ASN A 14 5.31 -3.72 8.39
N ALA A 15 6.03 -3.21 7.39
CA ALA A 15 6.82 -1.99 7.55
C ALA A 15 5.93 -0.79 7.89
N PHE A 16 4.76 -0.70 7.25
CA PHE A 16 3.81 0.37 7.56
C PHE A 16 3.35 0.28 9.02
N TYR A 17 2.94 -0.90 9.46
CA TYR A 17 2.42 -1.04 10.83
C TYR A 17 3.50 -0.85 11.89
N SER A 18 4.75 -1.15 11.57
CA SER A 18 5.88 -0.93 12.49
C SER A 18 6.47 0.48 12.40
N GLY A 19 6.07 1.25 11.38
CA GLY A 19 6.61 2.59 11.17
C GLY A 19 8.01 2.60 10.56
N ASP A 20 8.38 1.54 9.84
CA ASP A 20 9.69 1.43 9.23
C ASP A 20 9.68 2.10 7.84
N TYR A 21 9.80 3.42 7.82
CA TYR A 21 9.70 4.17 6.57
C TYR A 21 10.87 3.95 5.62
N ASP A 22 12.00 3.44 6.10
CA ASP A 22 13.11 3.09 5.21
C ASP A 22 12.74 1.88 4.35
N VAL A 23 12.09 0.88 4.96
CA VAL A 23 11.61 -0.28 4.20
C VAL A 23 10.47 0.12 3.26
N LEU A 24 9.57 1.00 3.70
CA LEU A 24 8.51 1.51 2.83
C LEU A 24 9.08 2.13 1.57
N ARG A 25 10.09 2.99 1.72
CA ARG A 25 10.75 3.62 0.58
C ARG A 25 11.34 2.62 -0.40
N HIS A 26 11.81 1.51 0.14
CA HIS A 26 12.45 0.48 -0.69
C HIS A 26 11.48 -0.16 -1.67
N TYR A 27 10.21 -0.29 -1.28
CA TYR A 27 9.19 -0.95 -2.09
C TYR A 27 8.17 0.00 -2.71
N GLU A 28 8.17 1.27 -2.33
CA GLU A 28 7.31 2.28 -2.93
C GLU A 28 8.06 3.01 -4.03
N HIS A 29 7.41 3.13 -5.20
CA HIS A 29 7.98 3.91 -6.30
C HIS A 29 8.07 5.38 -5.89
N GLN A 30 9.01 6.11 -6.49
CA GLN A 30 9.17 7.54 -6.17
C GLN A 30 7.90 8.36 -6.44
N ASP A 31 7.08 7.90 -7.39
CA ASP A 31 5.81 8.57 -7.72
C ASP A 31 4.62 7.95 -7.00
N PHE A 32 4.86 7.12 -6.00
CA PHE A 32 3.79 6.47 -5.26
C PHE A 32 2.83 7.49 -4.66
N GLN A 33 1.53 7.23 -4.82
CA GLN A 33 0.47 8.08 -4.32
C GLN A 33 -0.57 7.27 -3.57
N VAL A 34 -1.13 7.87 -2.52
CA VAL A 34 -2.31 7.35 -1.86
C VAL A 34 -3.48 8.24 -2.27
N VAL A 35 -4.51 7.64 -2.87
CA VAL A 35 -5.67 8.35 -3.38
C VAL A 35 -6.87 8.06 -2.50
N PHE A 36 -7.52 9.10 -2.01
CA PHE A 36 -8.74 9.00 -1.21
C PHE A 36 -9.89 9.50 -2.08
N GLU A 37 -10.56 8.58 -2.78
CA GLU A 37 -11.59 8.96 -3.75
C GLU A 37 -12.75 9.73 -3.13
N GLN A 38 -13.19 9.28 -1.97
CA GLN A 38 -14.31 9.91 -1.31
C GLN A 38 -14.05 11.37 -0.95
N GLU A 39 -12.82 11.68 -0.59
CA GLU A 39 -12.41 13.04 -0.18
C GLU A 39 -11.85 13.85 -1.34
N GLY A 40 -11.60 13.23 -2.49
CA GLY A 40 -10.95 13.89 -3.62
C GLY A 40 -9.53 14.32 -3.29
N ARG A 41 -8.81 13.55 -2.46
CA ARG A 41 -7.51 13.92 -1.93
C ARG A 41 -6.45 12.92 -2.36
N VAL A 42 -5.25 13.43 -2.64
CA VAL A 42 -4.09 12.60 -3.01
C VAL A 42 -2.92 12.98 -2.10
N GLU A 43 -2.25 11.97 -1.56
CA GLU A 43 -1.04 12.16 -0.75
C GLU A 43 0.16 11.53 -1.44
N GLY A 44 1.23 12.29 -1.59
CA GLY A 44 2.49 11.77 -2.11
C GLY A 44 3.36 11.19 -1.02
N SER A 45 4.47 10.56 -1.43
CA SER A 45 5.35 9.83 -0.51
C SER A 45 5.98 10.72 0.56
N TYR A 46 6.40 11.91 0.18
CA TYR A 46 7.12 12.81 1.08
C TYR A 46 6.34 13.14 2.34
N LEU A 47 5.08 13.52 2.15
CA LEU A 47 4.21 13.87 3.27
C LEU A 47 3.97 12.67 4.19
N ARG A 48 3.83 11.49 3.61
CA ARG A 48 3.60 10.27 4.38
C ARG A 48 4.80 9.91 5.23
N TYR A 49 6.00 9.94 4.65
CA TYR A 49 7.22 9.58 5.39
C TYR A 49 7.47 10.54 6.55
N ASP A 50 7.26 11.83 6.31
CA ASP A 50 7.42 12.85 7.34
C ASP A 50 6.44 12.62 8.51
N ARG A 51 5.20 12.32 8.18
CA ARG A 51 4.18 12.03 9.18
C ARG A 51 4.51 10.78 10.00
N ILE A 52 4.95 9.72 9.31
CA ILE A 52 5.33 8.47 9.99
C ILE A 52 6.54 8.73 10.90
N ALA A 53 7.55 9.41 10.40
CA ALA A 53 8.77 9.69 11.17
C ALA A 53 8.44 10.47 12.45
N HIS A 54 7.62 11.50 12.35
CA HIS A 54 7.21 12.27 13.52
C HIS A 54 6.44 11.42 14.53
N ALA A 55 5.51 10.60 14.05
CA ALA A 55 4.72 9.77 14.94
C ALA A 55 5.57 8.71 15.62
N VAL A 56 6.55 8.13 14.90
CA VAL A 56 7.46 7.14 15.48
C VAL A 56 8.33 7.79 16.57
N GLN A 57 8.88 8.98 16.28
CA GLN A 57 9.71 9.69 17.24
C GLN A 57 8.96 10.04 18.52
N ASN A 58 7.68 10.33 18.40
CA ASN A 58 6.84 10.68 19.55
C ASN A 58 6.16 9.47 20.20
N GLY A 59 6.44 8.26 19.71
CA GLY A 59 5.89 7.03 20.28
C GLY A 59 4.40 6.86 20.08
N VAL A 60 3.82 7.52 19.07
CA VAL A 60 2.37 7.48 18.82
C VAL A 60 1.99 6.79 17.52
N TRP A 61 2.93 6.14 16.85
CA TRP A 61 2.64 5.39 15.63
C TRP A 61 2.04 4.04 15.97
N LYS A 62 0.72 3.94 15.94
CA LYS A 62 -0.02 2.73 16.30
C LYS A 62 -1.20 2.53 15.36
N PRO A 63 -0.95 2.35 14.05
CA PRO A 63 -2.05 2.12 13.12
C PRO A 63 -2.71 0.77 13.40
N LEU A 64 -4.02 0.73 13.26
CA LEU A 64 -4.76 -0.53 13.43
C LEU A 64 -4.70 -1.33 12.14
N LYS A 65 -4.40 -2.62 12.27
CA LYS A 65 -4.38 -3.52 11.14
C LYS A 65 -5.82 -3.97 10.83
N PRO A 66 -6.37 -3.63 9.67
CA PRO A 66 -7.74 -4.00 9.36
C PRO A 66 -7.85 -5.49 9.05
N GLU A 67 -9.03 -6.04 9.27
CA GLU A 67 -9.32 -7.41 8.86
C GLU A 67 -9.76 -7.40 7.39
N ILE A 68 -9.12 -8.25 6.61
CA ILE A 68 -9.36 -8.34 5.18
C ILE A 68 -10.37 -9.45 4.91
N GLU A 69 -11.44 -9.12 4.19
CA GLU A 69 -12.45 -10.09 3.79
C GLU A 69 -12.02 -10.84 2.54
N TYR A 70 -11.46 -10.13 1.57
CA TYR A 70 -10.99 -10.78 0.33
C TYR A 70 -9.90 -9.95 -0.33
N GLU A 71 -9.09 -10.64 -1.15
CA GLU A 71 -8.09 -10.02 -2.02
C GLU A 71 -8.18 -10.67 -3.38
N GLU A 72 -8.22 -9.87 -4.43
CA GLU A 72 -8.27 -10.35 -5.81
C GLU A 72 -7.11 -9.77 -6.60
N TYR A 73 -6.27 -10.65 -7.15
CA TYR A 73 -5.09 -10.30 -7.95
C TYR A 73 -5.42 -10.36 -9.42
N GLU A 74 -5.08 -9.31 -10.15
CA GLU A 74 -5.26 -9.26 -11.59
C GLU A 74 -3.95 -8.80 -12.24
N TYR A 75 -3.29 -9.73 -12.94
CA TYR A 75 -2.04 -9.45 -13.64
C TYR A 75 -2.32 -9.06 -15.08
N ASN A 76 -1.46 -8.18 -15.64
CA ASN A 76 -1.50 -7.92 -17.08
C ASN A 76 -0.89 -9.11 -17.85
N GLU A 77 -0.93 -9.06 -19.19
CA GLU A 77 -0.44 -10.15 -20.02
C GLU A 77 1.02 -10.53 -19.73
N ASP A 78 1.87 -9.52 -19.59
CA ASP A 78 3.29 -9.73 -19.37
C ASP A 78 3.64 -10.10 -17.94
N GLN A 79 2.68 -10.02 -17.03
CA GLN A 79 2.87 -10.22 -15.61
C GLN A 79 3.89 -9.23 -15.01
N THR A 80 3.91 -8.01 -15.56
CA THR A 80 4.75 -6.91 -15.08
C THR A 80 3.96 -5.88 -14.31
N GLU A 81 2.64 -5.99 -14.27
CA GLU A 81 1.76 -5.13 -13.51
C GLU A 81 0.70 -5.99 -12.85
N CYS A 82 0.39 -5.67 -11.61
CA CYS A 82 -0.68 -6.37 -10.89
C CYS A 82 -1.53 -5.35 -10.16
N ARG A 83 -2.84 -5.47 -10.33
CA ARG A 83 -3.82 -4.70 -9.58
C ARG A 83 -4.44 -5.63 -8.57
N ILE A 84 -4.53 -5.17 -7.34
CA ILE A 84 -5.07 -6.00 -6.26
C ILE A 84 -6.23 -5.26 -5.64
N LEU A 85 -7.40 -5.89 -5.71
CA LEU A 85 -8.61 -5.35 -5.08
C LEU A 85 -8.76 -5.98 -3.72
N ILE A 86 -8.89 -5.16 -2.69
CA ILE A 86 -8.97 -5.59 -1.31
C ILE A 86 -10.29 -5.13 -0.71
N GLY A 87 -11.05 -6.05 -0.16
CA GLY A 87 -12.26 -5.72 0.58
C GLY A 87 -12.04 -5.89 2.07
N LEU A 88 -12.39 -4.87 2.85
CA LEU A 88 -12.28 -4.92 4.30
C LEU A 88 -13.59 -5.36 4.93
N GLU A 89 -13.47 -6.10 6.03
CA GLU A 89 -14.61 -6.76 6.65
C GLU A 89 -15.58 -5.80 7.33
N HIS A 90 -15.06 -4.85 8.10
CA HIS A 90 -15.92 -4.06 8.99
C HIS A 90 -16.77 -2.98 8.34
N ASN A 91 -16.17 -2.18 7.47
CA ASN A 91 -16.88 -1.00 6.94
C ASN A 91 -17.16 -1.08 5.46
N LYS A 92 -17.01 -2.28 4.89
CA LYS A 92 -17.18 -2.50 3.45
C LYS A 92 -16.30 -1.61 2.60
N GLN A 93 -15.23 -1.07 3.19
CA GLN A 93 -14.25 -0.28 2.46
C GLN A 93 -13.50 -1.16 1.49
N ARG A 94 -13.29 -0.67 0.28
CA ARG A 94 -12.48 -1.36 -0.72
C ARG A 94 -11.26 -0.51 -1.03
N LEU A 95 -10.14 -1.20 -1.23
CA LEU A 95 -8.89 -0.57 -1.62
C LEU A 95 -8.37 -1.22 -2.88
N GLN A 96 -7.59 -0.48 -3.64
CA GLN A 96 -6.91 -1.02 -4.80
C GLN A 96 -5.44 -0.67 -4.74
N GLU A 97 -4.58 -1.67 -4.90
CA GLU A 97 -3.14 -1.47 -5.01
C GLU A 97 -2.74 -1.67 -6.46
N VAL A 98 -1.80 -0.86 -6.94
CA VAL A 98 -1.20 -1.04 -8.26
C VAL A 98 0.28 -1.28 -8.06
N TRP A 99 0.74 -2.47 -8.43
CA TRP A 99 2.13 -2.88 -8.34
C TRP A 99 2.71 -3.07 -9.73
N LYS A 100 3.95 -2.67 -9.93
CA LYS A 100 4.64 -2.84 -11.20
C LYS A 100 6.01 -3.46 -10.97
N LEU A 101 6.40 -4.36 -11.88
CA LEU A 101 7.68 -5.03 -11.84
C LEU A 101 8.67 -4.27 -12.74
N GLU A 102 9.67 -3.66 -12.12
CA GLU A 102 10.81 -3.06 -12.82
C GLU A 102 12.02 -3.94 -12.52
N ASP A 103 12.94 -3.49 -11.68
CA ASP A 103 14.00 -4.36 -11.17
C ASP A 103 13.43 -5.30 -10.12
N LYS A 104 12.42 -4.81 -9.41
CA LYS A 104 11.67 -5.54 -8.40
C LYS A 104 10.25 -4.99 -8.39
N TRP A 105 9.36 -5.69 -7.68
CA TRP A 105 8.01 -5.22 -7.52
C TRP A 105 7.99 -3.98 -6.63
N LYS A 106 7.34 -2.92 -7.12
CA LYS A 106 7.13 -1.69 -6.37
C LYS A 106 5.68 -1.28 -6.47
N ILE A 107 5.13 -0.75 -5.39
CA ILE A 107 3.78 -0.22 -5.41
C ILE A 107 3.80 1.20 -5.95
N PHE A 108 2.90 1.48 -6.89
CA PHE A 108 2.76 2.79 -7.52
C PHE A 108 1.57 3.56 -7.00
N GLU A 109 0.52 2.86 -6.54
CA GLU A 109 -0.68 3.53 -6.07
C GLU A 109 -1.40 2.67 -5.04
N LEU A 110 -1.90 3.32 -4.00
CA LEU A 110 -2.87 2.74 -3.08
C LEU A 110 -4.09 3.66 -3.12
N ARG A 111 -5.24 3.09 -3.48
CA ARG A 111 -6.45 3.87 -3.69
C ARG A 111 -7.55 3.36 -2.76
N PHE A 112 -8.09 4.28 -1.96
CA PHE A 112 -9.28 4.01 -1.16
C PHE A 112 -10.48 4.33 -2.04
N LEU A 113 -11.21 3.30 -2.44
CA LEU A 113 -12.28 3.43 -3.42
C LEU A 113 -13.53 4.06 -2.79
N LYS A 114 -14.23 4.84 -3.58
CA LYS A 114 -15.49 5.43 -3.16
C LYS A 114 -16.57 4.35 -3.15
N SER A 115 -17.32 4.29 -2.09
CA SER A 115 -18.39 3.31 -1.95
C SER A 115 -19.70 3.80 -2.53
#